data_9a6b4de19a4758411530555485734b72
#
_entry.id   9a6b4de19a4758411530555485734b72
#
_cell.length_a   1.000
_cell.length_b   1.000
_cell.length_c   1.000
_cell.angle_alpha   90.00
_cell.angle_beta   90.00
_cell.angle_gamma   90.00
#
_symmetry.space_group_name_H-M   'P 1'
#
loop_
_entity.id
_entity.type
_entity.pdbx_description
1 polymer ?
#
loop_
_entity_poly.entity_id
_entity_poly.type
_entity_poly.pdbx_seq_one_letter_code
_entity_poly.pdbx_strand_id
1 'polypeptide(L)'
;HRVQQIADAAIEYDRKVATLGRSMKRNVAMAREMGVLHIPDDALIDIEEISKYEPGEVIVISTGSQGEAMSALTLMATRESRWLNVGEEDVVILSSHPIPGNEHAVNKVIDKLTRQGVEVVHSGIEDVHATGHAKREELKLLQSLTHADWFVPVHGEFTHMTHHAKIAEQMGTPTDRILVCEDGDTLVLDDDGLTRGDRVPAEYIYVDGKTVGEIGSSVLRDRQVRGGKHAVADRFA
;
A
#
# COMPACT_ATOMS: atom_id res chain seq x y z
N HIS A 1 8.24 -7.65 6.34
CA HIS A 1 9.61 -7.74 5.77
C HIS A 1 10.31 -6.38 5.73
N ARG A 2 9.74 -5.34 5.09
CA ARG A 2 10.41 -4.02 4.95
C ARG A 2 10.74 -3.36 6.29
N VAL A 3 9.81 -3.35 7.24
CA VAL A 3 10.05 -2.81 8.59
C VAL A 3 11.17 -3.58 9.29
N GLN A 4 11.24 -4.91 9.12
CA GLN A 4 12.34 -5.71 9.68
C GLN A 4 13.68 -5.31 9.06
N GLN A 5 13.77 -5.19 7.74
CA GLN A 5 15.01 -4.78 7.07
C GLN A 5 15.49 -3.40 7.52
N ILE A 6 14.55 -2.45 7.73
CA ILE A 6 14.90 -1.12 8.27
C ILE A 6 15.40 -1.24 9.71
N ALA A 7 14.75 -2.05 10.53
CA ALA A 7 15.17 -2.28 11.91
C ALA A 7 16.54 -2.97 12.00
N ASP A 8 16.78 -3.99 11.17
CA ASP A 8 18.07 -4.70 11.10
C ASP A 8 19.20 -3.72 10.71
N ALA A 9 18.97 -2.87 9.69
CA ALA A 9 19.91 -1.84 9.29
C ALA A 9 20.13 -0.81 10.40
N ALA A 10 19.08 -0.38 11.10
CA ALA A 10 19.21 0.56 12.22
C ALA A 10 20.12 -0.03 13.32
N ILE A 11 19.92 -1.28 13.68
CA ILE A 11 20.69 -1.98 14.70
C ILE A 11 22.15 -2.14 14.25
N GLU A 12 22.38 -2.50 12.99
CA GLU A 12 23.73 -2.65 12.43
C GLU A 12 24.55 -1.35 12.52
N TYR A 13 23.87 -0.20 12.36
CA TYR A 13 24.50 1.13 12.44
C TYR A 13 24.33 1.81 13.81
N ASP A 14 24.00 1.04 14.86
CA ASP A 14 23.80 1.53 16.24
C ASP A 14 22.80 2.70 16.34
N ARG A 15 21.71 2.63 15.54
CA ARG A 15 20.65 3.63 15.53
C ARG A 15 19.39 3.12 16.22
N LYS A 16 18.67 4.03 16.85
CA LYS A 16 17.35 3.74 17.40
C LYS A 16 16.29 3.78 16.29
N VAL A 17 15.20 3.05 16.51
CA VAL A 17 14.04 3.03 15.62
C VAL A 17 12.88 3.71 16.33
N ALA A 18 12.28 4.70 15.69
CA ALA A 18 11.02 5.28 16.13
C ALA A 18 9.92 5.09 15.09
N THR A 19 8.68 5.09 15.51
CA THR A 19 7.53 5.00 14.59
C THR A 19 6.67 6.23 14.69
N LEU A 20 6.30 6.81 13.54
CA LEU A 20 5.47 8.00 13.44
C LEU A 20 4.19 7.71 12.64
N GLY A 21 3.05 7.95 13.28
CA GLY A 21 1.72 7.63 12.74
C GLY A 21 1.02 6.55 13.57
N ARG A 22 -0.26 6.79 13.87
CA ARG A 22 -1.07 5.90 14.74
C ARG A 22 -1.15 4.45 14.25
N SER A 23 -1.37 4.27 12.95
CA SER A 23 -1.43 2.93 12.34
C SER A 23 -0.07 2.24 12.37
N MET A 24 1.02 2.97 12.11
CA MET A 24 2.38 2.42 12.15
C MET A 24 2.72 1.92 13.56
N LYS A 25 2.52 2.76 14.59
CA LYS A 25 2.78 2.39 16.00
C LYS A 25 2.01 1.12 16.39
N ARG A 26 0.70 1.05 16.06
CA ARG A 26 -0.14 -0.11 16.35
C ARG A 26 0.31 -1.37 15.61
N ASN A 27 0.62 -1.26 14.33
CA ASN A 27 1.00 -2.41 13.51
C ASN A 27 2.37 -2.97 13.93
N VAL A 28 3.33 -2.11 14.25
CA VAL A 28 4.63 -2.53 14.78
C VAL A 28 4.49 -3.22 16.12
N ALA A 29 3.70 -2.68 17.05
CA ALA A 29 3.44 -3.30 18.34
C ALA A 29 2.81 -4.69 18.18
N MET A 30 1.76 -4.80 17.39
CA MET A 30 1.09 -6.07 17.10
C MET A 30 2.02 -7.09 16.44
N ALA A 31 2.82 -6.68 15.46
CA ALA A 31 3.76 -7.58 14.78
C ALA A 31 4.87 -8.10 15.72
N ARG A 32 5.31 -7.29 16.69
CA ARG A 32 6.25 -7.72 17.74
C ARG A 32 5.58 -8.70 18.70
N GLU A 33 4.37 -8.42 19.16
CA GLU A 33 3.59 -9.31 20.02
C GLU A 33 3.36 -10.69 19.36
N MET A 34 3.07 -10.70 18.06
CA MET A 34 2.93 -11.94 17.26
C MET A 34 4.26 -12.65 16.98
N GLY A 35 5.40 -12.09 17.35
CA GLY A 35 6.71 -12.66 17.08
C GLY A 35 7.12 -12.68 15.60
N VAL A 36 6.48 -11.88 14.73
CA VAL A 36 6.82 -11.77 13.30
C VAL A 36 7.69 -10.56 12.97
N LEU A 37 7.92 -9.70 13.95
CA LEU A 37 8.82 -8.55 13.87
C LEU A 37 9.75 -8.54 15.08
N HIS A 38 11.05 -8.59 14.83
CA HIS A 38 12.09 -8.66 15.84
C HIS A 38 12.85 -7.34 15.92
N ILE A 39 12.51 -6.50 16.91
CA ILE A 39 13.22 -5.28 17.26
C ILE A 39 13.50 -5.35 18.77
N PRO A 40 14.77 -5.28 19.22
CA PRO A 40 15.10 -5.23 20.63
C PRO A 40 14.42 -4.06 21.34
N ASP A 41 14.07 -4.24 22.61
CA ASP A 41 13.35 -3.21 23.38
C ASP A 41 14.17 -1.93 23.53
N ASP A 42 15.48 -2.06 23.66
CA ASP A 42 16.42 -0.93 23.76
C ASP A 42 16.65 -0.21 22.42
N ALA A 43 16.36 -0.86 21.28
CA ALA A 43 16.46 -0.26 19.96
C ALA A 43 15.20 0.50 19.53
N LEU A 44 14.03 0.16 20.09
CA LEU A 44 12.76 0.82 19.77
C LEU A 44 12.43 1.91 20.79
N ILE A 45 12.32 3.15 20.34
CA ILE A 45 11.97 4.29 21.17
C ILE A 45 10.60 4.88 20.82
N ASP A 46 9.98 5.53 21.77
CA ASP A 46 8.79 6.33 21.49
C ASP A 46 9.18 7.62 20.76
N ILE A 47 8.39 8.02 19.76
CA ILE A 47 8.63 9.25 19.00
C ILE A 47 8.66 10.50 19.91
N GLU A 48 7.99 10.46 21.04
CA GLU A 48 7.98 11.51 22.06
C GLU A 48 9.35 11.71 22.72
N GLU A 49 10.21 10.72 22.64
CA GLU A 49 11.57 10.73 23.21
C GLU A 49 12.66 11.11 22.18
N ILE A 50 12.27 11.37 20.92
CA ILE A 50 13.22 11.64 19.84
C ILE A 50 14.19 12.78 20.15
N SER A 51 13.74 13.79 20.91
CA SER A 51 14.55 14.93 21.31
C SER A 51 15.70 14.60 22.30
N LYS A 52 15.75 13.37 22.80
CA LYS A 52 16.85 12.90 23.67
C LYS A 52 18.04 12.37 22.87
N TYR A 53 17.90 12.25 21.57
CA TYR A 53 18.88 11.65 20.65
C TYR A 53 19.36 12.69 19.63
N GLU A 54 20.59 12.56 19.19
CA GLU A 54 21.11 13.36 18.09
C GLU A 54 20.48 12.93 16.75
N PRO A 55 20.37 13.84 15.76
CA PRO A 55 19.72 13.55 14.48
C PRO A 55 20.22 12.27 13.79
N GLY A 56 21.52 12.00 13.82
CA GLY A 56 22.11 10.80 13.21
C GLY A 56 21.86 9.49 13.95
N GLU A 57 21.31 9.51 15.17
CA GLU A 57 21.14 8.32 16.01
C GLU A 57 19.77 7.64 15.84
N VAL A 58 18.84 8.22 15.08
CA VAL A 58 17.46 7.70 14.97
C VAL A 58 17.03 7.50 13.53
N ILE A 59 16.39 6.36 13.28
CA ILE A 59 15.63 6.10 12.05
C ILE A 59 14.13 6.15 12.39
N VAL A 60 13.37 6.99 11.68
CA VAL A 60 11.93 7.13 11.89
C VAL A 60 11.16 6.46 10.76
N ILE A 61 10.36 5.46 11.10
CA ILE A 61 9.44 4.80 10.15
C ILE A 61 8.09 5.50 10.23
N SER A 62 7.66 6.13 9.13
CA SER A 62 6.44 6.93 9.11
C SER A 62 5.43 6.46 8.06
N THR A 63 4.20 6.91 8.22
CA THR A 63 3.12 6.78 7.21
C THR A 63 3.09 7.98 6.28
N GLY A 64 2.44 7.84 5.11
CA GLY A 64 2.18 8.98 4.22
C GLY A 64 2.87 8.93 2.87
N SER A 65 3.36 7.76 2.47
CA SER A 65 4.07 7.58 1.19
C SER A 65 3.17 7.79 -0.04
N GLN A 66 1.85 7.92 0.13
CA GLN A 66 0.90 8.19 -0.95
C GLN A 66 0.44 9.66 -0.99
N GLY A 67 1.01 10.52 -0.16
CA GLY A 67 0.69 11.95 -0.13
C GLY A 67 -0.65 12.26 0.56
N GLU A 68 -1.12 11.40 1.44
CA GLU A 68 -2.36 11.60 2.19
C GLU A 68 -2.27 12.85 3.08
N ALA A 69 -3.28 13.71 3.03
CA ALA A 69 -3.24 15.06 3.59
C ALA A 69 -2.91 15.14 5.09
N MET A 70 -3.34 14.15 5.88
CA MET A 70 -3.13 14.11 7.33
C MET A 70 -2.13 13.06 7.76
N SER A 71 -1.32 12.55 6.83
CA SER A 71 -0.29 11.58 7.13
C SER A 71 0.92 12.23 7.82
N ALA A 72 1.68 11.41 8.54
CA ALA A 72 2.87 11.89 9.25
C ALA A 72 3.88 12.56 8.31
N LEU A 73 4.13 11.97 7.14
CA LEU A 73 5.06 12.53 6.15
C LEU A 73 4.56 13.87 5.57
N THR A 74 3.25 13.98 5.28
CA THR A 74 2.68 15.24 4.78
C THR A 74 2.77 16.35 5.83
N LEU A 75 2.53 16.04 7.11
CA LEU A 75 2.68 16.98 8.18
C LEU A 75 4.14 17.42 8.37
N MET A 76 5.12 16.55 8.21
CA MET A 76 6.54 16.92 8.18
C MET A 76 6.85 17.84 6.97
N ALA A 77 6.35 17.49 5.80
CA ALA A 77 6.54 18.28 4.59
C ALA A 77 5.87 19.67 4.63
N THR A 78 4.86 19.87 5.50
CA THR A 78 4.21 21.18 5.72
C THR A 78 4.70 21.90 6.98
N ARG A 79 5.65 21.33 7.71
CA ARG A 79 6.12 21.83 9.02
C ARG A 79 5.02 21.90 10.08
N GLU A 80 4.02 21.06 9.95
CA GLU A 80 2.89 20.94 10.89
C GLU A 80 3.05 19.70 11.81
N SER A 81 4.16 18.98 11.68
CA SER A 81 4.44 17.85 12.54
C SER A 81 4.74 18.31 13.96
N ARG A 82 4.07 17.68 14.90
CA ARG A 82 4.22 17.96 16.33
C ARG A 82 5.54 17.40 16.90
N TRP A 83 6.06 16.33 16.30
CA TRP A 83 7.13 15.54 16.90
C TRP A 83 8.48 15.70 16.22
N LEU A 84 8.47 15.86 14.91
CA LEU A 84 9.68 15.86 14.09
C LEU A 84 9.55 16.89 12.98
N ASN A 85 10.55 17.75 12.85
CA ASN A 85 10.78 18.58 11.67
C ASN A 85 12.02 18.05 10.97
N VAL A 86 11.96 17.99 9.65
CA VAL A 86 13.06 17.53 8.80
C VAL A 86 13.72 18.70 8.10
N GLY A 87 15.01 18.59 7.78
CA GLY A 87 15.82 19.65 7.18
C GLY A 87 17.00 19.14 6.38
N GLU A 88 18.02 19.99 6.20
CA GLU A 88 19.16 19.79 5.28
C GLU A 88 20.05 18.57 5.64
N GLU A 89 20.06 18.15 6.90
CA GLU A 89 20.86 17.00 7.35
C GLU A 89 20.08 15.69 7.32
N ASP A 90 18.79 15.74 6.92
CA ASP A 90 17.91 14.58 6.92
C ASP A 90 17.75 13.98 5.53
N VAL A 91 17.61 12.65 5.50
CA VAL A 91 17.26 11.88 4.31
C VAL A 91 15.89 11.25 4.49
N VAL A 92 14.99 11.47 3.53
CA VAL A 92 13.68 10.82 3.50
C VAL A 92 13.64 9.81 2.37
N ILE A 93 13.44 8.53 2.73
CA ILE A 93 13.36 7.43 1.76
C ILE A 93 11.89 7.04 1.56
N LEU A 94 11.36 7.24 0.35
CA LEU A 94 10.04 6.79 -0.05
C LEU A 94 10.11 5.36 -0.61
N SER A 95 10.08 4.37 0.27
CA SER A 95 10.11 2.95 -0.09
C SER A 95 8.74 2.44 -0.56
N SER A 96 8.18 3.11 -1.56
CA SER A 96 6.88 2.77 -2.17
C SER A 96 6.79 3.33 -3.58
N HIS A 97 5.93 2.71 -4.41
CA HIS A 97 5.49 3.35 -5.65
C HIS A 97 4.19 4.14 -5.41
N PRO A 98 4.00 5.28 -6.06
CA PRO A 98 2.69 5.92 -6.08
C PRO A 98 1.63 4.98 -6.65
N ILE A 99 0.51 4.88 -5.97
CA ILE A 99 -0.68 4.22 -6.52
C ILE A 99 -1.17 5.07 -7.72
N PRO A 100 -1.58 4.45 -8.85
CA PRO A 100 -2.09 5.20 -9.99
C PRO A 100 -3.14 6.23 -9.59
N GLY A 101 -2.88 7.51 -9.91
CA GLY A 101 -3.69 8.66 -9.52
C GLY A 101 -3.17 9.45 -8.31
N ASN A 102 -2.24 8.92 -7.53
CA ASN A 102 -1.62 9.61 -6.39
C ASN A 102 -0.29 10.31 -6.74
N GLU A 103 0.19 10.19 -7.98
CA GLU A 103 1.50 10.71 -8.41
C GLU A 103 1.64 12.20 -8.11
N HIS A 104 0.58 12.98 -8.38
CA HIS A 104 0.60 14.41 -8.11
C HIS A 104 0.69 14.73 -6.61
N ALA A 105 -0.01 13.99 -5.77
CA ALA A 105 0.04 14.17 -4.32
C ALA A 105 1.41 13.80 -3.76
N VAL A 106 1.99 12.70 -4.22
CA VAL A 106 3.34 12.25 -3.82
C VAL A 106 4.39 13.27 -4.26
N ASN A 107 4.36 13.72 -5.53
CA ASN A 107 5.29 14.71 -6.04
C ASN A 107 5.20 16.05 -5.26
N LYS A 108 4.01 16.45 -4.85
CA LYS A 108 3.82 17.63 -4.01
C LYS A 108 4.48 17.50 -2.63
N VAL A 109 4.48 16.30 -2.05
CA VAL A 109 5.19 16.03 -0.79
C VAL A 109 6.69 16.07 -1.00
N ILE A 110 7.20 15.43 -2.06
CA ILE A 110 8.62 15.47 -2.44
C ILE A 110 9.08 16.90 -2.61
N ASP A 111 8.37 17.72 -3.42
CA ASP A 111 8.69 19.12 -3.64
C ASP A 111 8.80 19.94 -2.34
N LYS A 112 7.87 19.69 -1.39
CA LYS A 112 7.88 20.40 -0.12
C LYS A 112 9.06 20.00 0.77
N LEU A 113 9.42 18.72 0.80
CA LEU A 113 10.57 18.21 1.53
C LEU A 113 11.87 18.76 0.92
N THR A 114 12.02 18.71 -0.40
CA THR A 114 13.19 19.24 -1.12
C THR A 114 13.35 20.75 -0.89
N ARG A 115 12.26 21.52 -0.82
CA ARG A 115 12.32 22.97 -0.47
C ARG A 115 12.79 23.24 0.96
N GLN A 116 12.73 22.25 1.84
CA GLN A 116 13.27 22.33 3.18
C GLN A 116 14.75 21.92 3.26
N GLY A 117 15.35 21.54 2.12
CA GLY A 117 16.73 21.07 2.02
C GLY A 117 16.89 19.56 2.23
N VAL A 118 15.77 18.84 2.47
CA VAL A 118 15.80 17.38 2.69
C VAL A 118 16.23 16.64 1.43
N GLU A 119 17.16 15.71 1.54
CA GLU A 119 17.44 14.73 0.50
C GLU A 119 16.31 13.71 0.42
N VAL A 120 15.64 13.64 -0.74
CA VAL A 120 14.51 12.71 -0.93
C VAL A 120 14.89 11.62 -1.92
N VAL A 121 14.97 10.38 -1.41
CA VAL A 121 15.26 9.17 -2.21
C VAL A 121 13.96 8.43 -2.48
N HIS A 122 13.69 8.11 -3.73
CA HIS A 122 12.47 7.41 -4.14
C HIS A 122 12.74 6.50 -5.35
N SER A 123 11.79 5.62 -5.65
CA SER A 123 11.91 4.58 -6.69
C SER A 123 12.15 5.10 -8.13
N GLY A 124 12.04 6.40 -8.38
CA GLY A 124 12.44 7.02 -9.65
C GLY A 124 13.92 7.38 -9.72
N ILE A 125 14.66 7.27 -8.63
CA ILE A 125 16.08 7.63 -8.53
C ILE A 125 16.92 6.42 -8.13
N GLU A 126 16.43 5.62 -7.16
CA GLU A 126 17.14 4.47 -6.59
C GLU A 126 16.21 3.29 -6.37
N ASP A 127 16.77 2.08 -6.33
CA ASP A 127 16.03 0.83 -6.07
C ASP A 127 15.64 0.67 -4.59
N VAL A 128 14.77 1.55 -4.10
CA VAL A 128 14.29 1.58 -2.71
C VAL A 128 12.99 0.83 -2.48
N HIS A 129 12.42 0.23 -3.53
CA HIS A 129 11.15 -0.47 -3.44
C HIS A 129 11.13 -1.74 -4.27
N ALA A 130 10.77 -2.86 -3.64
CA ALA A 130 10.39 -4.09 -4.32
C ALA A 130 8.88 -4.26 -4.26
N THR A 131 8.25 -4.51 -5.40
CA THR A 131 6.81 -4.80 -5.46
C THR A 131 6.49 -6.11 -4.75
N GLY A 132 5.34 -6.15 -4.05
CA GLY A 132 4.78 -7.39 -3.50
C GLY A 132 3.95 -8.19 -4.51
N HIS A 133 3.68 -7.61 -5.70
CA HIS A 133 2.94 -8.30 -6.75
C HIS A 133 3.85 -9.24 -7.53
N ALA A 134 3.38 -10.47 -7.76
CA ALA A 134 4.09 -11.47 -8.52
C ALA A 134 4.21 -11.05 -9.99
N LYS A 135 5.36 -11.31 -10.59
CA LYS A 135 5.61 -11.16 -12.01
C LYS A 135 5.16 -12.43 -12.76
N ARG A 136 5.12 -12.35 -14.09
CA ARG A 136 4.63 -13.41 -14.97
C ARG A 136 5.25 -14.79 -14.68
N GLU A 137 6.56 -14.87 -14.51
CA GLU A 137 7.24 -16.15 -14.29
C GLU A 137 6.98 -16.72 -12.89
N GLU A 138 6.77 -15.83 -11.90
CA GLU A 138 6.39 -16.22 -10.54
C GLU A 138 4.93 -16.76 -10.52
N LEU A 139 4.02 -16.15 -11.30
CA LEU A 139 2.65 -16.65 -11.48
C LEU A 139 2.65 -18.05 -12.13
N LYS A 140 3.48 -18.27 -13.16
CA LYS A 140 3.65 -19.59 -13.78
C LYS A 140 4.21 -20.61 -12.79
N LEU A 141 5.20 -20.22 -12.01
CA LEU A 141 5.77 -21.08 -10.98
C LEU A 141 4.72 -21.49 -9.95
N LEU A 142 3.95 -20.54 -9.42
CA LEU A 142 2.88 -20.83 -8.48
C LEU A 142 1.88 -21.82 -9.06
N GLN A 143 1.42 -21.59 -10.29
CA GLN A 143 0.48 -22.48 -10.97
C GLN A 143 1.04 -23.87 -11.18
N SER A 144 2.32 -23.98 -11.55
CA SER A 144 2.99 -25.27 -11.72
C SER A 144 3.17 -26.05 -10.41
N LEU A 145 3.19 -25.39 -9.27
CA LEU A 145 3.30 -26.00 -7.96
C LEU A 145 1.93 -26.40 -7.38
N THR A 146 0.89 -25.65 -7.67
CA THR A 146 -0.45 -25.90 -7.12
C THR A 146 -1.22 -26.98 -7.87
N HIS A 147 -0.98 -27.16 -9.17
CA HIS A 147 -1.69 -28.13 -10.02
C HIS A 147 -3.22 -28.05 -9.88
N ALA A 148 -3.75 -26.83 -9.76
CA ALA A 148 -5.17 -26.62 -9.55
C ALA A 148 -5.99 -27.03 -10.78
N ASP A 149 -7.14 -27.71 -10.52
CA ASP A 149 -8.06 -28.14 -11.59
C ASP A 149 -8.79 -26.97 -12.23
N TRP A 150 -9.02 -25.90 -11.47
CA TRP A 150 -9.74 -24.71 -11.88
C TRP A 150 -8.90 -23.46 -11.64
N PHE A 151 -9.09 -22.45 -12.47
CA PHE A 151 -8.35 -21.21 -12.39
C PHE A 151 -9.28 -20.00 -12.44
N VAL A 152 -9.17 -19.12 -11.42
CA VAL A 152 -9.92 -17.87 -11.33
C VAL A 152 -8.94 -16.75 -11.02
N PRO A 153 -8.61 -15.88 -11.99
CA PRO A 153 -7.80 -14.70 -11.71
C PRO A 153 -8.61 -13.69 -10.91
N VAL A 154 -7.98 -13.11 -9.90
CA VAL A 154 -8.60 -12.09 -9.03
C VAL A 154 -7.66 -10.91 -8.83
N HIS A 155 -8.18 -9.81 -8.30
CA HIS A 155 -7.41 -8.63 -7.89
C HIS A 155 -6.71 -7.92 -9.06
N GLY A 156 -7.47 -7.23 -9.87
CA GLY A 156 -6.97 -6.42 -10.97
C GLY A 156 -8.09 -5.89 -11.84
N GLU A 157 -7.73 -5.07 -12.80
CA GLU A 157 -8.65 -4.69 -13.87
C GLU A 157 -8.90 -5.89 -14.81
N PHE A 158 -9.97 -5.83 -15.57
CA PHE A 158 -10.35 -6.92 -16.50
C PHE A 158 -9.21 -7.33 -17.45
N THR A 159 -8.41 -6.37 -17.90
CA THR A 159 -7.20 -6.64 -18.73
C THR A 159 -6.17 -7.45 -17.97
N HIS A 160 -5.92 -7.17 -16.70
CA HIS A 160 -4.97 -7.95 -15.88
C HIS A 160 -5.47 -9.37 -15.69
N MET A 161 -6.75 -9.54 -15.36
CA MET A 161 -7.37 -10.85 -15.18
C MET A 161 -7.35 -11.67 -16.49
N THR A 162 -7.64 -11.03 -17.62
CA THR A 162 -7.57 -11.67 -18.94
C THR A 162 -6.15 -12.12 -19.31
N HIS A 163 -5.14 -11.31 -18.99
CA HIS A 163 -3.75 -11.70 -19.21
C HIS A 163 -3.32 -12.84 -18.28
N HIS A 164 -3.78 -12.85 -17.04
CA HIS A 164 -3.49 -13.94 -16.11
C HIS A 164 -4.18 -15.25 -16.54
N ALA A 165 -5.41 -15.16 -17.03
CA ALA A 165 -6.11 -16.31 -17.65
C ALA A 165 -5.34 -16.91 -18.83
N LYS A 166 -4.77 -16.07 -19.71
CA LYS A 166 -3.91 -16.52 -20.82
C LYS A 166 -2.62 -17.19 -20.32
N ILE A 167 -2.06 -16.76 -19.21
CA ILE A 167 -0.92 -17.45 -18.60
C ILE A 167 -1.35 -18.84 -18.13
N ALA A 168 -2.52 -18.98 -17.51
CA ALA A 168 -3.04 -20.26 -17.07
C ALA A 168 -3.27 -21.22 -18.23
N GLU A 169 -3.83 -20.75 -19.34
CA GLU A 169 -3.99 -21.52 -20.58
C GLU A 169 -2.63 -21.99 -21.14
N GLN A 170 -1.64 -21.10 -21.19
CA GLN A 170 -0.26 -21.42 -21.61
C GLN A 170 0.41 -22.46 -20.72
N MET A 171 0.02 -22.53 -19.46
CA MET A 171 0.51 -23.52 -18.49
C MET A 171 -0.26 -24.84 -18.54
N GLY A 172 -1.25 -24.95 -19.43
CA GLY A 172 -1.98 -26.19 -19.69
C GLY A 172 -3.33 -26.32 -18.98
N THR A 173 -3.82 -25.28 -18.32
CA THR A 173 -5.18 -25.29 -17.77
C THR A 173 -6.18 -25.23 -18.93
N PRO A 174 -7.14 -26.19 -19.04
CA PRO A 174 -8.16 -26.13 -20.06
C PRO A 174 -8.99 -24.85 -20.02
N THR A 175 -9.35 -24.32 -21.18
CA THR A 175 -10.07 -23.03 -21.27
C THR A 175 -11.44 -23.05 -20.60
N ASP A 176 -12.11 -24.19 -20.60
CA ASP A 176 -13.40 -24.43 -19.91
C ASP A 176 -13.26 -24.48 -18.38
N ARG A 177 -12.03 -24.57 -17.87
CA ARG A 177 -11.70 -24.51 -16.44
C ARG A 177 -11.08 -23.19 -15.99
N ILE A 178 -11.10 -22.19 -16.85
CA ILE A 178 -10.63 -20.82 -16.55
C ILE A 178 -11.83 -19.88 -16.51
N LEU A 179 -12.11 -19.29 -15.36
CA LEU A 179 -13.25 -18.40 -15.17
C LEU A 179 -12.76 -16.98 -14.85
N VAL A 180 -12.88 -16.07 -15.80
CA VAL A 180 -12.65 -14.63 -15.56
C VAL A 180 -13.96 -14.03 -15.07
N CYS A 181 -13.95 -13.45 -13.87
CA CYS A 181 -15.13 -12.91 -13.18
C CYS A 181 -15.03 -11.42 -13.00
N GLU A 182 -16.18 -10.76 -12.96
CA GLU A 182 -16.36 -9.36 -12.62
C GLU A 182 -17.08 -9.23 -11.28
N ASP A 183 -17.10 -8.01 -10.73
CA ASP A 183 -17.80 -7.71 -9.49
C ASP A 183 -19.28 -8.14 -9.61
N GLY A 184 -19.77 -8.87 -8.62
CA GLY A 184 -21.12 -9.44 -8.60
C GLY A 184 -21.24 -10.84 -9.18
N ASP A 185 -20.26 -11.35 -9.92
CA ASP A 185 -20.25 -12.74 -10.33
C ASP A 185 -20.01 -13.64 -9.11
N THR A 186 -20.83 -14.67 -8.94
CA THR A 186 -20.64 -15.69 -7.91
C THR A 186 -20.15 -16.99 -8.53
N LEU A 187 -19.38 -17.72 -7.76
CA LEU A 187 -18.87 -19.04 -8.14
C LEU A 187 -19.31 -20.04 -7.08
N VAL A 188 -19.73 -21.21 -7.53
CA VAL A 188 -20.08 -22.35 -6.70
C VAL A 188 -19.07 -23.44 -6.96
N LEU A 189 -18.35 -23.86 -5.91
CA LEU A 189 -17.43 -24.98 -5.95
C LEU A 189 -18.06 -26.13 -5.17
N ASP A 190 -18.26 -27.26 -5.83
CA ASP A 190 -18.79 -28.50 -5.27
C ASP A 190 -18.01 -29.72 -5.78
N ASP A 191 -18.51 -30.91 -5.51
CA ASP A 191 -17.87 -32.16 -5.92
C ASP A 191 -17.86 -32.36 -7.46
N ASP A 192 -18.74 -31.69 -8.20
CA ASP A 192 -18.82 -31.73 -9.65
C ASP A 192 -17.90 -30.68 -10.32
N GLY A 193 -17.38 -29.72 -9.54
CA GLY A 193 -16.43 -28.72 -10.01
C GLY A 193 -16.83 -27.28 -9.70
N LEU A 194 -16.34 -26.34 -10.53
CA LEU A 194 -16.56 -24.90 -10.36
C LEU A 194 -17.53 -24.37 -11.41
N THR A 195 -18.65 -23.81 -10.99
CA THR A 195 -19.68 -23.24 -11.86
C THR A 195 -20.01 -21.80 -11.49
N ARG A 196 -20.58 -21.05 -12.46
CA ARG A 196 -21.12 -19.72 -12.16
C ARG A 196 -22.49 -19.87 -11.46
N GLY A 197 -22.64 -19.18 -10.34
CA GLY A 197 -23.91 -19.02 -9.64
C GLY A 197 -24.67 -17.77 -10.10
N ASP A 198 -25.74 -17.45 -9.36
CA ASP A 198 -26.55 -16.24 -9.62
C ASP A 198 -25.75 -14.99 -9.30
N ARG A 199 -25.81 -14.00 -10.21
CA ARG A 199 -25.13 -12.73 -10.00
C ARG A 199 -25.77 -11.93 -8.87
N VAL A 200 -24.95 -11.38 -7.99
CA VAL A 200 -25.38 -10.47 -6.91
C VAL A 200 -25.16 -9.01 -7.32
N PRO A 201 -25.94 -8.06 -6.77
CA PRO A 201 -25.69 -6.64 -6.99
C PRO A 201 -24.28 -6.25 -6.49
N ALA A 202 -23.53 -5.57 -7.34
CA ALA A 202 -22.17 -5.09 -7.04
C ALA A 202 -22.04 -3.61 -7.46
N GLU A 203 -23.02 -2.80 -7.09
CA GLU A 203 -23.03 -1.37 -7.36
C GLU A 203 -22.16 -0.61 -6.35
N TYR A 204 -21.62 0.53 -6.77
CA TYR A 204 -20.84 1.38 -5.88
C TYR A 204 -21.74 1.97 -4.79
N ILE A 205 -21.33 1.76 -3.53
CA ILE A 205 -21.94 2.46 -2.39
C ILE A 205 -21.05 3.65 -2.06
N TYR A 206 -21.57 4.85 -2.27
CA TYR A 206 -20.86 6.08 -2.00
C TYR A 206 -20.99 6.47 -0.52
N VAL A 207 -19.87 6.85 0.09
CA VAL A 207 -19.83 7.36 1.46
C VAL A 207 -19.40 8.82 1.44
N ASP A 208 -20.24 9.71 1.98
CA ASP A 208 -19.94 11.12 2.18
C ASP A 208 -20.02 11.50 3.64
N GLY A 209 -18.86 11.53 4.29
CA GLY A 209 -18.76 11.76 5.72
C GLY A 209 -19.49 10.68 6.53
N LYS A 210 -20.66 11.00 7.10
CA LYS A 210 -21.51 10.06 7.84
C LYS A 210 -22.69 9.52 7.01
N THR A 211 -22.86 10.00 5.79
CA THR A 211 -23.97 9.61 4.92
C THR A 211 -23.55 8.50 3.97
N VAL A 212 -24.28 7.39 4.00
CA VAL A 212 -24.08 6.22 3.15
C VAL A 212 -25.30 6.12 2.22
N GLY A 213 -25.09 5.98 0.92
CA GLY A 213 -26.16 5.76 -0.06
C GLY A 213 -25.98 6.52 -1.37
N GLU A 214 -27.06 6.71 -2.11
CA GLU A 214 -27.06 7.40 -3.39
C GLU A 214 -26.62 8.86 -3.23
N ILE A 215 -25.43 9.17 -3.70
CA ILE A 215 -24.97 10.54 -3.87
C ILE A 215 -25.42 10.96 -5.27
N GLY A 216 -26.24 12.03 -5.35
CA GLY A 216 -26.73 12.53 -6.62
C GLY A 216 -25.59 12.84 -7.60
N SER A 217 -25.79 12.53 -8.88
CA SER A 217 -24.80 12.73 -9.96
C SER A 217 -24.22 14.15 -10.03
N SER A 218 -24.96 15.15 -9.55
CA SER A 218 -24.52 16.54 -9.43
C SER A 218 -23.38 16.71 -8.42
N VAL A 219 -23.45 16.05 -7.27
CA VAL A 219 -22.41 16.10 -6.23
C VAL A 219 -21.13 15.38 -6.69
N LEU A 220 -21.27 14.26 -7.39
CA LEU A 220 -20.13 13.56 -7.99
C LEU A 220 -19.43 14.42 -9.04
N ARG A 221 -20.19 15.09 -9.91
CA ARG A 221 -19.67 16.01 -10.93
C ARG A 221 -18.98 17.23 -10.31
N ASP A 222 -19.55 17.84 -9.29
CA ASP A 222 -18.98 19.00 -8.58
C ASP A 222 -17.65 18.63 -7.88
N ARG A 223 -17.53 17.43 -7.35
CA ARG A 223 -16.30 16.94 -6.75
C ARG A 223 -15.21 16.66 -7.81
N GLN A 224 -15.58 16.13 -8.95
CA GLN A 224 -14.68 15.94 -10.09
C GLN A 224 -14.14 17.29 -10.64
N VAL A 225 -15.02 18.30 -10.76
CA VAL A 225 -14.67 19.63 -11.29
C VAL A 225 -13.82 20.44 -10.32
N ARG A 226 -14.05 20.33 -9.00
CA ARG A 226 -13.28 21.06 -7.98
C ARG A 226 -11.89 20.49 -7.70
N GLY A 227 -11.38 19.62 -8.57
CA GLY A 227 -9.97 19.19 -8.58
C GLY A 227 -9.56 18.25 -7.46
N GLY A 228 -10.51 17.81 -6.67
CA GLY A 228 -10.26 16.77 -5.70
C GLY A 228 -10.61 15.41 -6.29
N LYS A 229 -9.68 14.72 -6.91
CA LYS A 229 -9.77 13.29 -7.20
C LYS A 229 -9.80 12.49 -5.88
N HIS A 230 -10.89 12.54 -5.17
CA HIS A 230 -11.18 11.66 -4.04
C HIS A 230 -12.59 11.14 -4.16
N ALA A 231 -12.85 10.39 -5.21
CA ALA A 231 -13.78 9.29 -5.10
C ALA A 231 -12.96 8.15 -4.50
N VAL A 232 -12.94 8.04 -3.19
CA VAL A 232 -12.45 6.83 -2.53
C VAL A 232 -13.52 5.79 -2.77
N ALA A 233 -13.36 5.01 -3.82
CA ALA A 233 -13.99 3.71 -3.90
C ALA A 233 -13.13 2.80 -3.01
N ASP A 234 -13.47 2.67 -1.75
CA ASP A 234 -12.97 1.58 -0.94
C ASP A 234 -13.53 0.29 -1.55
N ARG A 235 -12.72 -0.36 -2.36
CA ARG A 235 -12.94 -1.74 -2.77
C ARG A 235 -12.64 -2.59 -1.54
N PHE A 236 -13.67 -3.08 -0.89
CA PHE A 236 -13.54 -4.24 -0.03
C PHE A 236 -13.30 -5.45 -0.94
N ALA A 237 -12.09 -5.98 -0.90
CA ALA A 237 -11.76 -7.34 -1.31
C ALA A 237 -11.66 -8.20 -0.05
#